data_f03cdfbd1f6fa02810a248ee93835296
#
_entry.id   f03cdfbd1f6fa02810a248ee93835296
#
_cell.length_a   1.000
_cell.length_b   1.000
_cell.length_c   1.000
_cell.angle_alpha   90.00
_cell.angle_beta   90.00
_cell.angle_gamma   90.00
#
_symmetry.space_group_name_H-M   'P 1'
#
loop_
_entity.id
_entity.type
_entity.pdbx_description
1 polymer ?
#
loop_
_entity_poly.entity_id
_entity_poly.type
_entity_poly.pdbx_seq_one_letter_code
_entity_poly.pdbx_strand_id
1 'polypeptide(L)'
;HPVILCGDFNGVPGGNLYARLLVELKDPYILKGYGPMGTFEPLLRRHLPIRIDWTLHSEELVATGQYVDHIYLSDHFPLVTTISGLRQVGPLLE
;
A
#
# COMPACT_ATOMS: atom_id res chain seq x y z
N HIS A 1 6.33 -14.80 -10.63
CA HIS A 1 7.30 -14.23 -9.69
C HIS A 1 6.63 -13.38 -8.64
N PRO A 2 7.09 -13.44 -7.40
CA PRO A 2 6.61 -12.50 -6.40
C PRO A 2 7.03 -11.08 -6.77
N VAL A 3 6.10 -10.14 -6.61
CA VAL A 3 6.33 -8.75 -6.97
C VAL A 3 5.89 -7.86 -5.82
N ILE A 4 6.72 -6.88 -5.49
CA ILE A 4 6.35 -5.78 -4.61
C ILE A 4 6.56 -4.50 -5.41
N LEU A 5 5.52 -3.70 -5.52
CA LEU A 5 5.56 -2.42 -6.21
C LEU A 5 5.23 -1.34 -5.19
N CYS A 6 6.16 -0.43 -4.95
CA CYS A 6 5.93 0.63 -3.98
C CYS A 6 6.53 1.94 -4.46
N GLY A 7 5.95 3.04 -4.01
CA GLY A 7 6.43 4.36 -4.34
C GLY A 7 5.34 5.41 -4.29
N ASP A 8 5.70 6.60 -4.74
CA ASP A 8 4.79 7.73 -4.88
C ASP A 8 4.19 7.67 -6.28
N PHE A 9 2.91 7.41 -6.36
CA PHE A 9 2.21 7.27 -7.64
C PHE A 9 1.47 8.54 -8.06
N ASN A 10 1.48 9.56 -7.20
CA ASN A 10 0.75 10.80 -7.44
C ASN A 10 -0.71 10.58 -7.80
N GLY A 11 -1.27 9.46 -7.37
CA GLY A 11 -2.65 9.12 -7.63
C GLY A 11 -3.28 8.56 -6.37
N VAL A 12 -4.59 8.61 -6.27
CA VAL A 12 -5.32 8.14 -5.11
C VAL A 12 -6.03 6.84 -5.41
N PRO A 13 -6.35 6.03 -4.39
CA PRO A 13 -7.20 4.88 -4.57
C PRO A 13 -8.52 5.30 -5.21
N GLY A 14 -8.99 4.50 -6.15
CA GLY A 14 -10.17 4.84 -6.92
C GLY A 14 -9.86 5.52 -8.24
N GLY A 15 -8.63 5.96 -8.47
CA GLY A 15 -8.23 6.51 -9.76
C GLY A 15 -7.92 5.42 -10.77
N ASN A 16 -7.65 5.84 -12.01
CA ASN A 16 -7.44 4.90 -13.10
C ASN A 16 -6.20 4.03 -12.93
N LEU A 17 -5.09 4.62 -12.50
CA LEU A 17 -3.86 3.86 -12.33
C LEU A 17 -4.03 2.79 -11.24
N TYR A 18 -4.61 3.18 -10.13
CA TYR A 18 -4.86 2.27 -9.02
C TYR A 18 -5.73 1.09 -9.48
N ALA A 19 -6.82 1.38 -10.18
CA ALA A 19 -7.73 0.34 -10.65
C ALA A 19 -7.04 -0.63 -11.59
N ARG A 20 -6.18 -0.13 -12.46
CA ARG A 20 -5.46 -0.98 -13.42
C ARG A 20 -4.44 -1.86 -12.72
N LEU A 21 -3.76 -1.35 -11.71
CA LEU A 21 -2.78 -2.14 -10.97
C LEU A 21 -3.47 -3.21 -10.14
N LEU A 22 -4.64 -2.95 -9.61
CA LEU A 22 -5.35 -3.90 -8.77
C LEU A 22 -5.95 -5.07 -9.56
N VAL A 23 -5.86 -5.05 -10.87
CA VAL A 23 -6.25 -6.22 -11.66
C VAL A 23 -5.36 -7.42 -11.30
N GLU A 24 -4.08 -7.18 -11.06
CA GLU A 24 -3.13 -8.25 -10.78
C GLU A 24 -2.43 -8.14 -9.42
N LEU A 25 -2.50 -7.00 -8.78
CA LEU A 25 -1.80 -6.76 -7.53
C LEU A 25 -2.80 -6.55 -6.40
N LYS A 26 -2.35 -6.79 -5.18
CA LYS A 26 -3.16 -6.62 -3.98
C LYS A 26 -2.71 -5.39 -3.23
N ASP A 27 -3.66 -4.71 -2.62
CA ASP A 27 -3.38 -3.56 -1.75
C ASP A 27 -3.53 -4.02 -0.30
N PRO A 28 -2.43 -4.13 0.46
CA PRO A 28 -2.52 -4.64 1.83
C PRO A 28 -3.34 -3.75 2.75
N TYR A 29 -3.55 -2.48 2.42
CA TYR A 29 -4.38 -1.62 3.23
C TYR A 29 -5.81 -2.15 3.36
N ILE A 30 -6.35 -2.70 2.28
CA ILE A 30 -7.75 -3.13 2.27
C ILE A 30 -8.01 -4.20 3.33
N LEU A 31 -7.05 -5.11 3.53
CA LEU A 31 -7.24 -6.23 4.45
C LEU A 31 -6.49 -6.08 5.76
N LYS A 32 -5.37 -5.38 5.77
CA LYS A 32 -4.45 -5.37 6.90
C LYS A 32 -4.03 -3.98 7.34
N GLY A 33 -4.56 -2.95 6.72
CA GLY A 33 -4.24 -1.59 7.10
C GLY A 33 -4.99 -1.17 8.35
N TYR A 34 -4.39 -0.28 9.11
CA TYR A 34 -5.07 0.31 10.25
C TYR A 34 -4.62 1.75 10.43
N GLY A 35 -5.49 2.53 11.04
CA GLY A 35 -5.22 3.94 11.28
C GLY A 35 -5.39 4.78 10.03
N PRO A 36 -5.14 6.08 10.14
CA PRO A 36 -5.22 6.99 9.00
C PRO A 36 -4.17 6.63 7.95
N MET A 37 -4.57 6.57 6.68
CA MET A 37 -3.71 6.07 5.60
C MET A 37 -3.23 7.15 4.64
N GLY A 38 -3.50 8.41 4.90
CA GLY A 38 -2.99 9.49 4.06
C GLY A 38 -1.48 9.61 4.19
N THR A 39 -0.78 9.59 3.07
CA THR A 39 0.69 9.61 3.04
C THR A 39 1.25 10.97 2.63
N PHE A 40 0.42 11.86 2.14
CA PHE A 40 0.84 13.17 1.68
C PHE A 40 -0.09 14.24 2.24
N GLU A 41 0.49 15.22 2.93
CA GLU A 41 -0.27 16.31 3.52
C GLU A 41 0.27 17.62 2.96
N PRO A 42 -0.38 18.16 1.92
CA PRO A 42 0.05 19.43 1.35
C PRO A 42 -0.06 20.55 2.36
N LEU A 43 0.83 21.51 2.27
CA LEU A 43 0.91 22.61 3.23
C LEU A 43 -0.43 23.31 3.45
N LEU A 44 -1.21 23.49 2.37
CA LEU A 44 -2.49 24.19 2.45
C LEU A 44 -3.64 23.28 2.87
N ARG A 45 -3.38 21.98 3.07
CA ARG A 45 -4.40 21.00 3.43
C ARG A 45 -3.94 20.17 4.61
N ARG A 46 -3.47 20.83 5.63
CA ARG A 46 -2.73 20.19 6.73
C ARG A 46 -3.51 19.15 7.51
N HIS A 47 -4.82 19.15 7.42
CA HIS A 47 -5.65 18.19 8.16
C HIS A 47 -6.39 17.23 7.24
N LEU A 48 -6.00 17.19 5.97
CA LEU A 48 -6.64 16.34 4.98
C LEU A 48 -5.57 15.59 4.17
N PRO A 49 -4.86 14.66 4.82
CA PRO A 49 -3.84 13.88 4.09
C PRO A 49 -4.49 13.05 2.99
N ILE A 50 -3.78 12.92 1.87
CA ILE A 50 -4.23 12.09 0.77
C ILE A 50 -3.28 10.91 0.60
N ARG A 51 -3.81 9.81 0.10
CA ARG A 51 -3.08 8.56 -0.03
C ARG A 51 -2.54 8.44 -1.44
N ILE A 52 -1.29 8.85 -1.66
CA ILE A 52 -0.64 8.78 -2.97
C ILE A 52 0.60 7.90 -3.00
N ASP A 53 1.08 7.46 -1.85
CA ASP A 53 2.17 6.49 -1.76
C ASP A 53 1.55 5.13 -1.42
N TRP A 54 1.84 4.13 -2.26
CA TRP A 54 1.24 2.80 -2.10
C TRP A 54 2.31 1.73 -2.07
N THR A 55 1.99 0.63 -1.41
CA THR A 55 2.69 -0.63 -1.56
C THR A 55 1.68 -1.64 -2.05
N LEU A 56 1.93 -2.22 -3.20
CA LEU A 56 1.08 -3.26 -3.77
C LEU A 56 1.93 -4.52 -3.93
N HIS A 57 1.30 -5.66 -3.88
CA HIS A 57 2.05 -6.91 -3.99
C HIS A 57 1.28 -7.96 -4.77
N SER A 58 2.01 -8.92 -5.32
CA SER A 58 1.39 -10.02 -6.03
C SER A 58 0.73 -10.98 -5.05
N GLU A 59 -0.13 -11.82 -5.59
CA GLU A 59 -0.94 -12.72 -4.80
C GLU A 59 -0.10 -13.74 -4.01
N GLU A 60 1.10 -14.05 -4.49
CA GLU A 60 1.98 -15.01 -3.83
C GLU A 60 2.50 -14.52 -2.48
N LEU A 61 2.47 -13.22 -2.24
CA LEU A 61 2.98 -12.65 -0.99
C LEU A 61 1.84 -12.46 0.01
N VAL A 62 2.19 -12.53 1.28
CA VAL A 62 1.23 -12.35 2.37
C VAL A 62 1.62 -11.11 3.14
N ALA A 63 0.77 -10.09 3.12
CA ALA A 63 0.95 -8.90 3.93
C ALA A 63 0.24 -9.12 5.27
N THR A 64 0.90 -8.73 6.35
CA THR A 64 0.35 -8.91 7.70
C THR A 64 0.03 -7.59 8.37
N GLY A 65 0.45 -6.47 7.82
CA GLY A 65 0.10 -5.17 8.37
C GLY A 65 0.53 -4.04 7.47
N GLN A 66 -0.14 -2.91 7.61
CA GLN A 66 0.27 -1.68 6.95
C GLN A 66 -0.22 -0.50 7.78
N TYR A 67 0.63 0.49 7.93
CA TYR A 67 0.25 1.73 8.59
C TYR A 67 1.10 2.88 8.05
N VAL A 68 0.66 4.09 8.31
CA VAL A 68 1.40 5.30 7.97
C VAL A 68 1.94 5.90 9.25
N ASP A 69 3.24 6.20 9.24
CA ASP A 69 3.90 6.84 10.38
C ASP A 69 3.83 8.35 10.18
N HIS A 70 2.97 9.02 10.95
CA HIS A 70 2.72 10.44 10.78
C HIS A 70 3.80 11.30 11.46
N ILE A 71 5.03 11.16 10.97
CA ILE A 71 6.17 11.96 11.42
C ILE A 71 6.31 13.16 10.50
N TYR A 72 6.31 14.37 11.06
CA TYR A 72 6.33 15.61 10.27
C TYR A 72 7.76 16.00 9.92
N LEU A 73 8.45 15.17 9.16
CA LEU A 73 9.78 15.47 8.64
C LEU A 73 9.75 15.93 7.19
N SER A 74 8.61 15.75 6.52
CA SER A 74 8.42 16.09 5.13
C SER A 74 6.92 16.21 4.91
N ASP A 75 6.48 16.56 3.70
CA ASP A 75 5.06 16.56 3.35
C ASP A 75 4.56 15.17 2.97
N HIS A 76 5.46 14.18 2.89
CA HIS A 76 5.10 12.78 2.80
C HIS A 76 5.35 12.08 4.13
N PHE A 77 4.53 11.11 4.44
CA PHE A 77 4.70 10.28 5.64
C PHE A 77 5.14 8.89 5.24
N PRO A 78 6.04 8.26 6.01
CA PRO A 78 6.46 6.89 5.70
C PRO A 78 5.29 5.92 5.72
N LEU A 79 5.21 5.11 4.69
CA LEU A 79 4.26 4.00 4.62
C LEU A 79 5.00 2.73 4.98
N VAL A 80 4.53 2.04 6.01
CA VAL A 80 5.17 0.83 6.50
C VAL A 80 4.28 -0.36 6.20
N THR A 81 4.82 -1.34 5.49
CA THR A 81 4.09 -2.55 5.12
C THR A 81 4.91 -3.76 5.55
N THR A 82 4.28 -4.68 6.25
CA THR A 82 4.93 -5.91 6.68
C THR A 82 4.47 -7.05 5.79
N ILE A 83 5.44 -7.71 5.17
CA ILE A 83 5.22 -8.89 4.33
C ILE A 83 5.79 -10.08 5.07
N SER A 84 4.99 -11.11 5.32
CA SER A 84 5.42 -12.24 6.13
C SER A 84 5.99 -13.39 5.30
N GLY A 85 6.09 -13.23 4.00
CA GLY A 85 6.68 -14.24 3.13
C GLY A 85 5.72 -14.70 2.06
N LEU A 86 6.02 -15.84 1.49
CA LEU A 86 5.26 -16.36 0.38
C LEU A 86 4.05 -17.14 0.87
N ARG A 87 2.93 -16.95 0.18
CA ARG A 87 1.76 -17.75 0.41
C ARG A 87 2.02 -19.15 -0.14
N GLN A 88 1.63 -20.15 0.62
CA GLN A 88 1.64 -21.50 0.12
C GLN A 88 0.47 -21.65 -0.83
N VAL A 89 0.76 -21.96 -2.07
CA VAL A 89 -0.23 -21.98 -3.13
C VAL A 89 -0.56 -23.42 -3.47
N GLY A 90 -1.80 -23.74 -3.30
CA GLY A 90 -2.34 -25.03 -3.75
C GLY A 90 -1.79 -26.22 -3.04
N PRO A 91 -2.35 -27.35 -3.34
CA PRO A 91 -1.81 -28.61 -2.88
C PRO A 91 -0.64 -28.87 -3.76
N LEU A 92 0.21 -29.10 -3.36
CA LEU A 92 1.25 -29.26 -4.24
C LEU A 92 1.31 -30.60 -4.79
N LEU A 93 0.78 -30.47 -5.22
CA LEU A 93 0.71 -31.26 -5.43
C LEU A 93 1.09 -32.04 -5.49
N GLU A 94 0.98 -31.89 -5.50
CA GLU A 94 0.97 -32.36 -5.44
C GLU A 94 1.15 -32.93 -5.68
#